data_52b415a29b225ad908057572ffdedd8f
#
_entry.id   52b415a29b225ad908057572ffdedd8f
#
_cell.length_a   1.000
_cell.length_b   1.000
_cell.length_c   1.000
_cell.angle_alpha   90.00
_cell.angle_beta   90.00
_cell.angle_gamma   90.00
#
_symmetry.space_group_name_H-M   'P 1'
#
loop_
_entity.id
_entity.type
_entity.pdbx_description
1 polymer ?
#
loop_
_entity_poly.entity_id
_entity_poly.type
_entity_poly.pdbx_seq_one_letter_code
_entity_poly.pdbx_strand_id
1 'polypeptide(L)'
;MKRSNTNQIGVNSVNFKRANHGFFLWFLSVISFVQFSCNDDIPAASQDRFVDNLYGNTTGLELIIAYEQGADPYTSFGGFDNWRITDYNLNQLLGTQKIPVKVPHVLDSMKNLGVLSQNNYTRQNIIDIAADVQRYSNKDSVKSIVLLFLNGYLIKDGVIETRVLGLNIGGSAVVAIFKPVISASSSKEAEKNMVEQSTVTHEIGHVLGLVNNGVPTTSLHHDQANGSHCSNSNCVMYWKNGAGEVAQYIDRFTRGQDITLFGAQCRADIKAK
;
A
#
# COMPACT_ATOMS: atom_id res chain seq x y z
N MET A 1 7.37 -50.11 75.18
CA MET A 1 8.73 -50.61 75.43
C MET A 1 9.63 -49.99 74.31
N LYS A 2 10.70 -49.30 74.76
CA LYS A 2 11.89 -48.83 74.04
C LYS A 2 11.70 -47.82 72.88
N ARG A 3 11.99 -46.53 73.13
CA ARG A 3 13.23 -45.74 73.02
C ARG A 3 13.62 -45.56 71.57
N SER A 4 13.48 -44.31 71.04
CA SER A 4 14.48 -43.23 71.08
C SER A 4 15.72 -43.51 70.17
N ASN A 5 15.89 -42.71 69.16
CA ASN A 5 17.09 -41.91 69.04
C ASN A 5 16.97 -40.85 67.94
N THR A 6 17.15 -39.66 68.38
CA THR A 6 17.51 -38.45 67.61
C THR A 6 18.95 -38.55 67.11
N ASN A 7 19.19 -38.15 65.89
CA ASN A 7 20.51 -37.58 65.53
C ASN A 7 20.30 -36.39 64.61
N GLN A 8 20.59 -35.23 65.16
CA GLN A 8 20.91 -34.00 64.45
C GLN A 8 22.31 -34.09 63.85
N ILE A 9 22.45 -33.75 62.57
CA ILE A 9 23.80 -33.41 62.06
C ILE A 9 23.62 -32.19 61.15
N GLY A 10 24.19 -31.10 61.60
CA GLY A 10 25.13 -30.22 60.94
C GLY A 10 24.61 -29.40 59.77
N VAL A 11 24.28 -28.13 60.06
CA VAL A 11 24.14 -27.05 59.10
C VAL A 11 25.55 -26.68 58.61
N ASN A 12 25.84 -26.86 57.33
CA ASN A 12 26.92 -26.20 56.68
C ASN A 12 26.36 -25.22 55.64
N SER A 13 26.43 -23.95 55.98
CA SER A 13 26.20 -22.82 55.12
C SER A 13 27.33 -22.71 54.08
N VAL A 14 27.01 -22.96 52.83
CA VAL A 14 27.89 -22.63 51.71
C VAL A 14 27.41 -21.33 51.10
N ASN A 15 28.19 -20.28 51.35
CA ASN A 15 28.05 -18.99 50.66
C ASN A 15 28.41 -19.16 49.19
N PHE A 16 27.41 -19.09 48.29
CA PHE A 16 27.67 -18.89 46.86
C PHE A 16 27.59 -17.40 46.54
N LYS A 17 28.77 -16.87 46.23
CA LYS A 17 28.92 -15.52 45.67
C LYS A 17 28.14 -15.40 44.39
N ARG A 18 27.33 -14.36 44.31
CA ARG A 18 26.68 -13.86 43.08
C ARG A 18 27.73 -13.59 42.01
N ALA A 19 27.72 -14.32 40.91
CA ALA A 19 28.32 -13.92 39.68
C ALA A 19 27.20 -13.38 38.78
N ASN A 20 27.07 -12.06 38.70
CA ASN A 20 26.27 -11.35 37.70
C ASN A 20 27.02 -11.45 36.36
N HIS A 21 26.50 -12.22 35.43
CA HIS A 21 26.73 -12.01 34.00
C HIS A 21 25.47 -12.44 33.28
N GLY A 22 24.46 -11.55 33.34
CA GLY A 22 23.30 -11.61 32.50
C GLY A 22 23.69 -11.08 31.11
N PHE A 23 23.99 -11.94 30.19
CA PHE A 23 23.99 -11.64 28.77
C PHE A 23 22.52 -11.61 28.31
N PHE A 24 21.88 -10.45 28.45
CA PHE A 24 20.59 -10.18 27.81
C PHE A 24 20.89 -9.92 26.34
N LEU A 25 20.79 -10.95 25.51
CA LEU A 25 20.68 -10.80 24.07
C LEU A 25 19.34 -10.10 23.77
N TRP A 26 19.42 -8.79 23.62
CA TRP A 26 18.38 -8.00 22.97
C TRP A 26 18.36 -8.42 21.49
N PHE A 27 17.43 -9.31 21.14
CA PHE A 27 16.96 -9.41 19.77
C PHE A 27 16.23 -8.10 19.45
N LEU A 28 16.97 -7.13 18.96
CA LEU A 28 16.38 -6.00 18.23
C LEU A 28 15.76 -6.61 16.95
N SER A 29 14.48 -6.94 17.03
CA SER A 29 13.69 -7.12 15.83
C SER A 29 13.67 -5.76 15.13
N VAL A 30 14.48 -5.62 14.10
CA VAL A 30 14.41 -4.49 13.20
C VAL A 30 13.07 -4.63 12.48
N ILE A 31 12.03 -4.01 13.04
CA ILE A 31 10.77 -3.80 12.35
C ILE A 31 11.11 -2.83 11.22
N SER A 32 11.33 -3.38 10.03
CA SER A 32 11.50 -2.59 8.83
C SER A 32 10.18 -1.88 8.54
N PHE A 33 10.10 -0.61 8.92
CA PHE A 33 8.99 0.25 8.52
C PHE A 33 9.05 0.45 7.02
N VAL A 34 8.09 -0.11 6.32
CA VAL A 34 7.85 0.20 4.92
C VAL A 34 7.14 1.56 4.90
N GLN A 35 7.75 2.55 4.26
CA GLN A 35 7.19 3.90 4.18
C GLN A 35 6.55 4.11 2.82
N PHE A 36 5.33 4.65 2.83
CA PHE A 36 4.78 5.28 1.64
C PHE A 36 5.48 6.64 1.47
N SER A 37 6.05 6.87 0.30
CA SER A 37 6.58 8.19 -0.04
C SER A 37 5.43 9.05 -0.54
N CYS A 38 4.72 9.70 0.37
CA CYS A 38 3.75 10.72 -0.01
C CYS A 38 4.45 12.01 -0.39
N ASN A 39 3.88 12.62 -1.38
CA ASN A 39 4.34 13.70 -2.20
C ASN A 39 4.51 15.04 -1.47
N ASP A 40 5.67 15.69 -1.64
CA ASP A 40 5.89 17.03 -1.10
C ASP A 40 6.17 18.10 -2.19
N ASP A 41 6.32 17.77 -3.51
CA ASP A 41 6.97 18.68 -4.44
C ASP A 41 6.19 19.06 -5.71
N ILE A 42 4.86 18.77 -5.83
CA ILE A 42 4.08 19.18 -7.00
C ILE A 42 3.01 20.20 -6.61
N PRO A 43 2.81 21.25 -7.42
CA PRO A 43 1.80 22.27 -7.13
C PRO A 43 0.41 21.65 -6.95
N ALA A 44 -0.24 21.92 -5.83
CA ALA A 44 -1.60 21.48 -5.51
C ALA A 44 -2.61 21.73 -6.66
N ALA A 45 -2.40 22.77 -7.45
CA ALA A 45 -3.25 23.14 -8.58
C ALA A 45 -3.37 22.10 -9.71
N SER A 46 -2.48 21.10 -9.82
CA SER A 46 -2.59 20.04 -10.84
C SER A 46 -3.38 18.82 -10.34
N GLN A 47 -3.24 18.48 -9.07
CA GLN A 47 -4.03 17.45 -8.41
C GLN A 47 -5.50 17.86 -8.36
N ASP A 48 -5.79 19.09 -7.96
CA ASP A 48 -7.13 19.66 -7.90
C ASP A 48 -7.81 19.56 -9.27
N ARG A 49 -7.10 19.84 -10.37
CA ARG A 49 -7.65 19.74 -11.74
C ARG A 49 -8.07 18.32 -12.12
N PHE A 50 -7.30 17.29 -11.76
CA PHE A 50 -7.73 15.92 -12.04
C PHE A 50 -8.97 15.55 -11.23
N VAL A 51 -8.94 15.84 -9.93
CA VAL A 51 -10.04 15.57 -8.99
C VAL A 51 -11.31 16.29 -9.43
N ASP A 52 -11.24 17.60 -9.76
CA ASP A 52 -12.39 18.38 -10.20
C ASP A 52 -12.97 17.87 -11.54
N ASN A 53 -12.10 17.50 -12.49
CA ASN A 53 -12.54 16.91 -13.75
C ASN A 53 -13.17 15.53 -13.57
N LEU A 54 -12.62 14.71 -12.66
CA LEU A 54 -13.15 13.38 -12.36
C LEU A 54 -14.57 13.46 -11.80
N TYR A 55 -14.78 14.32 -10.81
CA TYR A 55 -16.09 14.43 -10.15
C TYR A 55 -17.08 15.37 -10.87
N GLY A 56 -16.59 16.26 -11.74
CA GLY A 56 -17.43 17.23 -12.44
C GLY A 56 -18.00 16.74 -13.77
N ASN A 57 -17.19 16.14 -14.63
CA ASN A 57 -17.54 15.96 -16.05
C ASN A 57 -17.13 14.60 -16.64
N THR A 58 -16.87 13.56 -15.84
CA THR A 58 -16.47 12.28 -16.40
C THR A 58 -17.67 11.35 -16.65
N THR A 59 -17.56 10.51 -17.68
CA THR A 59 -18.47 9.40 -17.93
C THR A 59 -17.96 8.06 -17.42
N GLY A 60 -16.74 8.03 -16.88
CA GLY A 60 -16.13 6.83 -16.30
C GLY A 60 -14.66 7.02 -15.96
N LEU A 61 -14.12 6.05 -15.23
CA LEU A 61 -12.72 5.91 -14.90
C LEU A 61 -12.19 4.58 -15.42
N GLU A 62 -11.03 4.58 -16.10
CA GLU A 62 -10.35 3.34 -16.46
C GLU A 62 -8.94 3.30 -15.84
N LEU A 63 -8.52 2.12 -15.40
CA LEU A 63 -7.14 1.86 -15.06
C LEU A 63 -6.41 1.36 -16.31
N ILE A 64 -5.31 2.03 -16.66
CA ILE A 64 -4.37 1.61 -17.68
C ILE A 64 -3.18 0.99 -16.97
N ILE A 65 -3.10 -0.34 -16.97
CA ILE A 65 -2.04 -1.05 -16.26
C ILE A 65 -0.95 -1.41 -17.25
N ALA A 66 0.28 -1.02 -16.92
CA ALA A 66 1.45 -1.42 -17.69
C ALA A 66 2.54 -1.95 -16.74
N TYR A 67 3.34 -2.89 -17.24
CA TYR A 67 4.38 -3.51 -16.43
C TYR A 67 5.65 -3.76 -17.22
N GLU A 68 6.77 -3.59 -16.55
CA GLU A 68 8.09 -3.96 -17.04
C GLU A 68 8.26 -5.48 -16.99
N GLN A 69 9.06 -6.03 -17.87
CA GLN A 69 9.40 -7.46 -17.83
C GLN A 69 10.01 -7.84 -16.46
N GLY A 70 9.41 -8.86 -15.84
CA GLY A 70 9.78 -9.30 -14.49
C GLY A 70 9.11 -8.53 -13.35
N ALA A 71 8.29 -7.54 -13.67
CA ALA A 71 7.44 -6.82 -12.72
C ALA A 71 5.95 -7.14 -12.90
N ASP A 72 5.63 -8.33 -13.35
CA ASP A 72 4.26 -8.75 -13.63
C ASP A 72 3.37 -8.55 -12.40
N PRO A 73 2.20 -7.88 -12.55
CA PRO A 73 1.21 -7.78 -11.48
C PRO A 73 0.71 -9.16 -11.04
N TYR A 74 0.46 -9.33 -9.76
CA TYR A 74 -0.17 -10.55 -9.26
C TYR A 74 -1.66 -10.57 -9.64
N THR A 75 -2.05 -11.42 -10.58
CA THR A 75 -3.44 -11.48 -11.06
C THR A 75 -4.31 -12.48 -10.30
N SER A 76 -3.71 -13.54 -9.73
CA SER A 76 -4.47 -14.55 -9.01
C SER A 76 -3.65 -15.25 -7.92
N PHE A 77 -4.34 -15.72 -6.89
CA PHE A 77 -3.78 -16.59 -5.84
C PHE A 77 -4.83 -17.60 -5.40
N GLY A 78 -4.47 -18.89 -5.42
CA GLY A 78 -5.39 -19.97 -4.97
C GLY A 78 -6.72 -20.02 -5.72
N GLY A 79 -6.75 -19.58 -6.99
CA GLY A 79 -7.96 -19.48 -7.80
C GLY A 79 -8.79 -18.22 -7.56
N PHE A 80 -8.34 -17.34 -6.66
CA PHE A 80 -8.97 -16.04 -6.42
C PHE A 80 -8.33 -14.98 -7.34
N ASP A 81 -9.17 -14.17 -7.97
CA ASP A 81 -8.80 -13.03 -8.78
C ASP A 81 -8.42 -11.84 -7.86
N ASN A 82 -7.14 -11.49 -7.81
CA ASN A 82 -6.63 -10.44 -6.93
C ASN A 82 -7.17 -9.05 -7.28
N TRP A 83 -7.35 -8.76 -8.58
CA TRP A 83 -7.80 -7.46 -9.05
C TRP A 83 -9.25 -7.17 -8.69
N ARG A 84 -10.00 -8.21 -8.33
CA ARG A 84 -11.34 -8.03 -7.74
C ARG A 84 -11.32 -7.20 -6.46
N ILE A 85 -10.19 -7.18 -5.71
CA ILE A 85 -10.04 -6.36 -4.51
C ILE A 85 -10.06 -4.88 -4.89
N THR A 86 -9.18 -4.48 -5.81
CA THR A 86 -9.11 -3.10 -6.30
C THR A 86 -10.43 -2.69 -6.99
N ASP A 87 -10.95 -3.53 -7.89
CA ASP A 87 -12.20 -3.27 -8.61
C ASP A 87 -13.37 -3.01 -7.65
N TYR A 88 -13.57 -3.90 -6.67
CA TYR A 88 -14.62 -3.76 -5.66
C TYR A 88 -14.49 -2.44 -4.87
N ASN A 89 -13.28 -2.11 -4.40
CA ASN A 89 -13.05 -0.91 -3.60
C ASN A 89 -13.28 0.38 -4.38
N LEU A 90 -12.83 0.44 -5.64
CA LEU A 90 -13.05 1.59 -6.50
C LEU A 90 -14.53 1.75 -6.86
N ASN A 91 -15.22 0.66 -7.16
CA ASN A 91 -16.67 0.69 -7.45
C ASN A 91 -17.49 1.06 -6.20
N GLN A 92 -17.09 0.61 -4.99
CA GLN A 92 -17.72 1.07 -3.75
C GLN A 92 -17.53 2.58 -3.53
N LEU A 93 -16.34 3.09 -3.81
CA LEU A 93 -16.00 4.49 -3.58
C LEU A 93 -16.70 5.40 -4.60
N LEU A 94 -16.55 5.11 -5.89
CA LEU A 94 -17.01 5.95 -7.00
C LEU A 94 -18.46 5.67 -7.42
N GLY A 95 -19.01 4.53 -7.03
CA GLY A 95 -20.42 4.20 -7.30
C GLY A 95 -21.41 5.19 -6.68
N THR A 96 -21.08 5.82 -5.56
CA THR A 96 -21.86 6.89 -4.95
C THR A 96 -21.95 8.14 -5.84
N GLN A 97 -20.95 8.35 -6.69
CA GLN A 97 -20.87 9.43 -7.68
C GLN A 97 -21.35 8.98 -9.07
N LYS A 98 -21.84 7.73 -9.20
CA LYS A 98 -22.25 7.12 -10.47
C LYS A 98 -21.17 7.12 -11.55
N ILE A 99 -19.90 7.05 -11.14
CA ILE A 99 -18.75 6.95 -12.04
C ILE A 99 -18.41 5.47 -12.21
N PRO A 100 -18.70 4.84 -13.36
CA PRO A 100 -18.33 3.46 -13.63
C PRO A 100 -16.80 3.33 -13.72
N VAL A 101 -16.28 2.25 -13.17
CA VAL A 101 -14.84 1.96 -13.15
C VAL A 101 -14.55 0.74 -14.02
N LYS A 102 -13.49 0.82 -14.82
CA LYS A 102 -12.98 -0.29 -15.60
C LYS A 102 -11.58 -0.67 -15.10
N VAL A 103 -11.45 -1.89 -14.59
CA VAL A 103 -10.19 -2.46 -14.09
C VAL A 103 -9.79 -3.67 -14.94
N PRO A 104 -8.56 -3.74 -15.47
CA PRO A 104 -7.99 -4.97 -16.06
C PRO A 104 -7.74 -6.02 -14.98
N HIS A 105 -8.11 -7.29 -15.23
CA HIS A 105 -7.97 -8.39 -14.27
C HIS A 105 -6.93 -9.44 -14.66
N VAL A 106 -6.55 -9.49 -15.94
CA VAL A 106 -5.63 -10.48 -16.50
C VAL A 106 -4.50 -9.79 -17.25
N LEU A 107 -3.31 -10.43 -17.31
CA LEU A 107 -2.14 -9.86 -17.96
C LEU A 107 -2.38 -9.50 -19.41
N ASP A 108 -3.18 -10.29 -20.15
CA ASP A 108 -3.52 -10.03 -21.55
C ASP A 108 -4.26 -8.71 -21.78
N SER A 109 -4.90 -8.17 -20.73
CA SER A 109 -5.56 -6.85 -20.76
C SER A 109 -4.66 -5.72 -20.22
N MET A 110 -3.41 -6.03 -19.88
CA MET A 110 -2.39 -5.10 -19.39
C MET A 110 -1.27 -4.98 -20.42
N LYS A 111 -0.55 -3.86 -20.40
CA LYS A 111 0.50 -3.60 -21.38
C LYS A 111 1.86 -4.06 -20.85
N ASN A 112 2.46 -5.06 -21.49
CA ASN A 112 3.87 -5.40 -21.24
C ASN A 112 4.78 -4.38 -21.95
N LEU A 113 5.67 -3.73 -21.20
CA LEU A 113 6.61 -2.70 -21.67
C LEU A 113 7.94 -3.31 -22.15
N GLY A 114 8.14 -4.63 -21.96
CA GLY A 114 9.43 -5.26 -22.20
C GLY A 114 10.46 -4.87 -21.12
N VAL A 115 11.73 -4.98 -21.48
CA VAL A 115 12.85 -4.54 -20.63
C VAL A 115 13.03 -3.03 -20.79
N LEU A 116 12.97 -2.31 -19.70
CA LEU A 116 13.28 -0.87 -19.69
C LEU A 116 14.79 -0.65 -19.51
N SER A 117 15.26 0.52 -19.93
CA SER A 117 16.70 0.86 -19.86
C SER A 117 17.17 1.23 -18.46
N GLN A 118 16.25 1.58 -17.57
CA GLN A 118 16.52 1.97 -16.19
C GLN A 118 16.46 0.76 -15.26
N ASN A 119 17.40 0.68 -14.28
CA ASN A 119 17.34 -0.28 -13.19
C ASN A 119 16.64 0.28 -11.95
N ASN A 120 16.51 1.60 -11.86
CA ASN A 120 15.80 2.34 -10.81
C ASN A 120 15.22 3.62 -11.42
N TYR A 121 14.20 4.20 -10.78
CA TYR A 121 13.31 5.17 -11.39
C TYR A 121 13.24 6.47 -10.60
N THR A 122 13.56 7.58 -11.24
CA THR A 122 13.20 8.92 -10.76
C THR A 122 11.72 9.18 -11.03
N ARG A 123 11.15 10.19 -10.38
CA ARG A 123 9.79 10.68 -10.70
C ARG A 123 9.64 11.03 -12.18
N GLN A 124 10.67 11.66 -12.78
CA GLN A 124 10.62 12.02 -14.19
C GLN A 124 10.59 10.80 -15.11
N ASN A 125 11.39 9.76 -14.81
CA ASN A 125 11.32 8.50 -15.59
C ASN A 125 9.91 7.91 -15.55
N ILE A 126 9.27 7.91 -14.39
CA ILE A 126 7.90 7.39 -14.22
C ILE A 126 6.90 8.19 -15.05
N ILE A 127 7.01 9.53 -15.04
CA ILE A 127 6.17 10.43 -15.85
C ILE A 127 6.34 10.15 -17.34
N ASP A 128 7.58 10.03 -17.82
CA ASP A 128 7.89 9.81 -19.22
C ASP A 128 7.34 8.46 -19.72
N ILE A 129 7.52 7.38 -18.93
CA ILE A 129 6.96 6.07 -19.22
C ILE A 129 5.42 6.13 -19.24
N ALA A 130 4.81 6.79 -18.27
CA ALA A 130 3.36 6.93 -18.20
C ALA A 130 2.79 7.70 -19.39
N ALA A 131 3.47 8.76 -19.83
CA ALA A 131 3.07 9.53 -21.02
C ALA A 131 3.07 8.65 -22.28
N ASP A 132 4.06 7.78 -22.46
CA ASP A 132 4.12 6.84 -23.58
C ASP A 132 3.00 5.78 -23.50
N VAL A 133 2.65 5.33 -22.30
CA VAL A 133 1.53 4.40 -22.08
C VAL A 133 0.19 5.07 -22.40
N GLN A 134 -0.02 6.30 -21.95
CA GLN A 134 -1.28 7.04 -22.07
C GLN A 134 -1.63 7.45 -23.49
N ARG A 135 -0.64 7.66 -24.38
CA ARG A 135 -0.85 8.06 -25.79
C ARG A 135 -1.83 7.16 -26.56
N TYR A 136 -2.03 5.96 -26.11
CA TYR A 136 -2.89 4.96 -26.76
C TYR A 136 -4.32 4.89 -26.19
N SER A 137 -4.66 5.74 -25.21
CA SER A 137 -5.93 5.63 -24.45
C SER A 137 -6.79 6.89 -24.47
N ASN A 138 -6.66 7.80 -25.41
CA ASN A 138 -7.42 9.07 -25.42
C ASN A 138 -8.91 8.87 -25.74
N LYS A 139 -9.73 8.91 -24.67
CA LYS A 139 -11.18 9.14 -24.75
C LYS A 139 -11.48 10.40 -23.92
N ASP A 140 -11.93 11.47 -24.55
CA ASP A 140 -12.12 12.77 -23.91
C ASP A 140 -13.05 12.76 -22.68
N SER A 141 -14.00 11.85 -22.63
CA SER A 141 -15.01 11.77 -21.56
C SER A 141 -14.71 10.74 -20.47
N VAL A 142 -13.77 9.81 -20.67
CA VAL A 142 -13.34 8.82 -19.68
C VAL A 142 -11.99 9.22 -19.12
N LYS A 143 -11.86 9.35 -17.80
CA LYS A 143 -10.59 9.63 -17.15
C LYS A 143 -9.79 8.35 -17.00
N SER A 144 -8.47 8.45 -17.07
CA SER A 144 -7.57 7.30 -16.94
C SER A 144 -6.57 7.53 -15.81
N ILE A 145 -6.33 6.48 -15.02
CA ILE A 145 -5.20 6.39 -14.11
C ILE A 145 -4.21 5.42 -14.73
N VAL A 146 -2.96 5.86 -14.94
CA VAL A 146 -1.87 4.99 -15.39
C VAL A 146 -1.21 4.36 -14.17
N LEU A 147 -1.19 3.03 -14.14
CA LEU A 147 -0.56 2.24 -13.10
C LEU A 147 0.62 1.49 -13.68
N LEU A 148 1.83 1.80 -13.21
CA LEU A 148 3.08 1.21 -13.68
C LEU A 148 3.64 0.24 -12.63
N PHE A 149 3.91 -1.00 -13.04
CA PHE A 149 4.67 -1.96 -12.25
C PHE A 149 6.10 -2.01 -12.74
N LEU A 150 7.05 -1.66 -11.89
CA LEU A 150 8.45 -1.44 -12.23
C LEU A 150 9.36 -2.45 -11.53
N ASN A 151 10.35 -2.96 -12.26
CA ASN A 151 11.33 -3.93 -11.75
C ASN A 151 12.58 -3.22 -11.22
N GLY A 152 12.39 -2.28 -10.30
CA GLY A 152 13.43 -1.46 -9.69
C GLY A 152 12.92 -0.73 -8.47
N TYR A 153 13.66 0.28 -8.04
CA TYR A 153 13.37 1.09 -6.86
C TYR A 153 13.21 2.56 -7.21
N LEU A 154 12.55 3.31 -6.35
CA LEU A 154 12.48 4.76 -6.46
C LEU A 154 13.87 5.39 -6.22
N ILE A 155 14.23 6.39 -7.01
CA ILE A 155 15.33 7.32 -6.73
C ILE A 155 14.71 8.63 -6.23
N LYS A 156 14.98 9.00 -4.98
CA LYS A 156 14.60 10.28 -4.38
C LYS A 156 15.88 11.01 -3.95
N ASP A 157 16.07 12.24 -4.41
CA ASP A 157 17.24 13.09 -4.07
C ASP A 157 18.61 12.39 -4.30
N GLY A 158 18.68 11.57 -5.36
CA GLY A 158 19.87 10.78 -5.70
C GLY A 158 20.06 9.51 -4.86
N VAL A 159 19.14 9.20 -3.93
CA VAL A 159 19.19 8.02 -3.06
C VAL A 159 18.20 6.97 -3.55
N ILE A 160 18.61 5.71 -3.54
CA ILE A 160 17.75 4.57 -3.87
C ILE A 160 16.91 4.19 -2.65
N GLU A 161 15.59 4.31 -2.78
CA GLU A 161 14.61 4.03 -1.73
C GLU A 161 14.13 2.57 -1.81
N THR A 162 14.76 1.67 -1.08
CA THR A 162 14.50 0.22 -1.14
C THR A 162 13.27 -0.22 -0.33
N ARG A 163 12.53 0.72 0.29
CA ARG A 163 11.38 0.42 1.16
C ARG A 163 10.06 1.03 0.66
N VAL A 164 10.07 1.76 -0.43
CA VAL A 164 8.87 2.35 -1.02
C VAL A 164 8.15 1.29 -1.84
N LEU A 165 6.94 0.91 -1.43
CA LEU A 165 6.10 -0.08 -2.12
C LEU A 165 5.45 0.50 -3.38
N GLY A 166 4.95 1.72 -3.27
CA GLY A 166 4.28 2.44 -4.33
C GLY A 166 4.43 3.95 -4.17
N LEU A 167 4.03 4.67 -5.18
CA LEU A 167 4.09 6.12 -5.23
C LEU A 167 3.01 6.66 -6.17
N ASN A 168 2.18 7.54 -5.66
CA ASN A 168 1.41 8.44 -6.50
C ASN A 168 2.32 9.60 -6.98
N ILE A 169 2.35 9.87 -8.27
CA ILE A 169 3.00 11.07 -8.81
C ILE A 169 2.04 12.22 -8.64
N GLY A 170 2.16 12.95 -7.54
CA GLY A 170 1.26 14.05 -7.20
C GLY A 170 1.07 15.03 -8.36
N GLY A 171 -0.12 15.56 -8.48
CA GLY A 171 -0.53 16.40 -9.59
C GLY A 171 -0.76 15.68 -10.91
N SER A 172 -0.66 14.33 -10.92
CA SER A 172 -0.94 13.51 -12.10
C SER A 172 -1.80 12.31 -11.73
N ALA A 173 -2.40 11.68 -12.74
CA ALA A 173 -3.10 10.41 -12.57
C ALA A 173 -2.15 9.23 -12.83
N VAL A 174 -0.96 9.27 -12.24
CA VAL A 174 0.08 8.24 -12.41
C VAL A 174 0.45 7.63 -11.06
N VAL A 175 0.47 6.31 -11.03
CA VAL A 175 0.89 5.51 -9.88
C VAL A 175 2.01 4.57 -10.32
N ALA A 176 3.06 4.44 -9.53
CA ALA A 176 4.12 3.45 -9.70
C ALA A 176 4.12 2.45 -8.55
N ILE A 177 4.30 1.17 -8.85
CA ILE A 177 4.45 0.06 -7.90
C ILE A 177 5.83 -0.57 -8.11
N PHE A 178 6.60 -0.69 -7.04
CA PHE A 178 7.97 -1.21 -7.08
C PHE A 178 7.98 -2.70 -6.72
N LYS A 179 7.95 -3.56 -7.72
CA LYS A 179 7.83 -5.03 -7.55
C LYS A 179 8.91 -5.67 -6.68
N PRO A 180 10.19 -5.26 -6.71
CA PRO A 180 11.18 -5.82 -5.80
C PRO A 180 10.82 -5.61 -4.33
N VAL A 181 10.23 -4.45 -3.97
CA VAL A 181 9.79 -4.15 -2.59
C VAL A 181 8.57 -4.98 -2.21
N ILE A 182 7.58 -5.07 -3.11
CA ILE A 182 6.40 -5.95 -2.94
C ILE A 182 6.85 -7.40 -2.72
N SER A 183 7.73 -7.91 -3.58
CA SER A 183 8.20 -9.30 -3.52
C SER A 183 8.99 -9.61 -2.24
N ALA A 184 9.70 -8.61 -1.69
CA ALA A 184 10.45 -8.73 -0.44
C ALA A 184 9.59 -8.52 0.81
N SER A 185 8.33 -8.08 0.69
CA SER A 185 7.48 -7.70 1.84
C SER A 185 7.09 -8.89 2.73
N SER A 186 7.04 -10.09 2.18
CA SER A 186 6.73 -11.32 2.92
C SER A 186 7.34 -12.55 2.25
N SER A 187 7.50 -13.63 3.02
CA SER A 187 7.80 -14.96 2.47
C SER A 187 6.56 -15.70 1.96
N LYS A 188 5.34 -15.23 2.30
CA LYS A 188 4.08 -15.86 1.94
C LYS A 188 3.44 -15.18 0.74
N GLU A 189 3.12 -15.95 -0.29
CA GLU A 189 2.53 -15.44 -1.53
C GLU A 189 1.19 -14.70 -1.31
N ALA A 190 0.31 -15.24 -0.45
CA ALA A 190 -0.95 -14.58 -0.11
C ALA A 190 -0.74 -13.17 0.47
N GLU A 191 0.28 -13.00 1.31
CA GLU A 191 0.62 -11.71 1.90
C GLU A 191 1.17 -10.74 0.86
N LYS A 192 2.08 -11.19 -0.03
CA LYS A 192 2.59 -10.35 -1.13
C LYS A 192 1.47 -9.85 -2.05
N ASN A 193 0.55 -10.75 -2.41
CA ASN A 193 -0.60 -10.41 -3.24
C ASN A 193 -1.49 -9.34 -2.57
N MET A 194 -1.74 -9.47 -1.27
CA MET A 194 -2.52 -8.50 -0.52
C MET A 194 -1.77 -7.18 -0.33
N VAL A 195 -0.45 -7.21 -0.08
CA VAL A 195 0.41 -6.01 -0.04
C VAL A 195 0.33 -5.27 -1.36
N GLU A 196 0.43 -5.97 -2.50
CA GLU A 196 0.31 -5.34 -3.81
C GLU A 196 -1.05 -4.66 -4.00
N GLN A 197 -2.15 -5.37 -3.77
CA GLN A 197 -3.49 -4.83 -3.98
C GLN A 197 -3.83 -3.70 -3.00
N SER A 198 -3.39 -3.79 -1.75
CA SER A 198 -3.56 -2.70 -0.78
C SER A 198 -2.72 -1.47 -1.16
N THR A 199 -1.48 -1.65 -1.63
CA THR A 199 -0.64 -0.56 -2.13
C THR A 199 -1.27 0.11 -3.34
N VAL A 200 -1.71 -0.65 -4.34
CA VAL A 200 -2.42 -0.14 -5.52
C VAL A 200 -3.64 0.70 -5.11
N THR A 201 -4.47 0.15 -4.23
CA THR A 201 -5.69 0.82 -3.76
C THR A 201 -5.37 2.09 -2.96
N HIS A 202 -4.30 2.08 -2.15
CA HIS A 202 -3.82 3.24 -1.40
C HIS A 202 -3.38 4.38 -2.33
N GLU A 203 -2.48 4.09 -3.27
CA GLU A 203 -1.96 5.10 -4.19
C GLU A 203 -3.06 5.67 -5.12
N ILE A 204 -4.00 4.83 -5.56
CA ILE A 204 -5.19 5.31 -6.28
C ILE A 204 -6.04 6.21 -5.37
N GLY A 205 -6.16 5.91 -4.09
CA GLY A 205 -6.84 6.77 -3.12
C GLY A 205 -6.28 8.20 -3.10
N HIS A 206 -4.95 8.35 -3.19
CA HIS A 206 -4.32 9.67 -3.33
C HIS A 206 -4.67 10.35 -4.66
N VAL A 207 -4.68 9.60 -5.78
CA VAL A 207 -5.11 10.15 -7.10
C VAL A 207 -6.55 10.62 -7.05
N LEU A 208 -7.43 9.90 -6.34
CA LEU A 208 -8.84 10.25 -6.17
C LEU A 208 -9.08 11.42 -5.21
N GLY A 209 -8.02 11.97 -4.61
CA GLY A 209 -8.08 13.14 -3.76
C GLY A 209 -8.42 12.86 -2.30
N LEU A 210 -8.40 11.62 -1.85
CA LEU A 210 -8.73 11.25 -0.47
C LEU A 210 -7.82 11.92 0.56
N VAL A 211 -8.35 12.07 1.76
CA VAL A 211 -7.68 12.59 2.95
C VAL A 211 -7.08 13.98 2.71
N ASN A 212 -7.95 14.89 2.28
CA ASN A 212 -7.63 16.30 2.03
C ASN A 212 -6.60 16.54 0.90
N ASN A 213 -6.48 15.58 -0.02
CA ASN A 213 -5.63 15.67 -1.21
C ASN A 213 -6.46 16.08 -2.46
N GLY A 214 -7.35 17.05 -2.33
CA GLY A 214 -8.27 17.54 -3.36
C GLY A 214 -9.74 17.26 -3.06
N VAL A 215 -10.06 16.29 -2.19
CA VAL A 215 -11.39 16.08 -1.61
C VAL A 215 -11.33 16.43 -0.12
N PRO A 216 -12.08 17.45 0.35
CA PRO A 216 -12.09 17.82 1.76
C PRO A 216 -12.59 16.68 2.64
N THR A 217 -12.00 16.52 3.82
CA THR A 217 -12.51 15.58 4.82
C THR A 217 -13.79 16.08 5.46
N THR A 218 -14.80 15.21 5.57
CA THR A 218 -16.10 15.49 6.20
C THR A 218 -16.11 15.28 7.71
N SER A 219 -15.04 14.64 8.23
CA SER A 219 -14.87 14.37 9.66
C SER A 219 -13.38 14.41 10.06
N LEU A 220 -13.10 14.42 11.35
CA LEU A 220 -11.73 14.45 11.88
C LEU A 220 -11.07 13.07 11.74
N HIS A 221 -10.49 12.78 10.59
CA HIS A 221 -9.71 11.56 10.35
C HIS A 221 -8.42 11.79 9.52
N HIS A 222 -8.09 13.05 9.24
CA HIS A 222 -6.84 13.41 8.58
C HIS A 222 -5.68 13.36 9.59
N ASP A 223 -4.69 12.54 9.32
CA ASP A 223 -3.43 12.47 10.10
C ASP A 223 -2.42 13.47 9.55
N GLN A 224 -2.56 14.72 9.96
CA GLN A 224 -1.73 15.84 9.47
C GLN A 224 -0.23 15.63 9.71
N ALA A 225 0.15 14.82 10.71
CA ALA A 225 1.56 14.54 11.00
C ALA A 225 2.21 13.64 9.94
N ASN A 226 1.40 12.88 9.21
CA ASN A 226 1.84 11.93 8.19
C ASN A 226 1.36 12.30 6.77
N GLY A 227 1.04 13.56 6.49
CA GLY A 227 0.60 14.01 5.17
C GLY A 227 -0.86 13.64 4.87
N SER A 228 -1.18 13.35 3.60
CA SER A 228 -2.55 13.04 3.16
C SER A 228 -2.99 11.62 3.55
N HIS A 229 -2.91 11.28 4.84
CA HIS A 229 -3.25 9.95 5.35
C HIS A 229 -4.39 9.98 6.36
N CYS A 230 -5.07 8.83 6.47
CA CYS A 230 -6.15 8.61 7.43
C CYS A 230 -5.60 8.18 8.79
N SER A 231 -6.12 8.73 9.89
CA SER A 231 -5.76 8.32 11.25
C SER A 231 -6.35 6.95 11.66
N ASN A 232 -7.29 6.42 10.88
CA ASN A 232 -7.92 5.12 11.13
C ASN A 232 -7.05 3.98 10.61
N SER A 233 -6.45 3.20 11.52
CA SER A 233 -5.58 2.06 11.18
C SER A 233 -6.28 0.92 10.41
N ASN A 234 -7.62 0.87 10.39
CA ASN A 234 -8.39 -0.08 9.59
C ASN A 234 -8.71 0.42 8.18
N CYS A 235 -8.20 1.59 7.79
CA CYS A 235 -8.39 2.18 6.47
C CYS A 235 -7.11 1.99 5.64
N VAL A 236 -7.24 1.63 4.36
CA VAL A 236 -6.10 1.52 3.46
C VAL A 236 -5.32 2.83 3.33
N MET A 237 -5.96 3.99 3.54
CA MET A 237 -5.31 5.30 3.56
C MET A 237 -4.52 5.59 4.85
N TYR A 238 -4.37 4.61 5.76
CA TYR A 238 -3.49 4.76 6.92
C TYR A 238 -2.02 4.73 6.49
N TRP A 239 -1.18 5.59 7.08
CA TRP A 239 0.20 5.81 6.63
C TRP A 239 1.16 4.61 6.83
N LYS A 240 0.85 3.71 7.77
CA LYS A 240 1.57 2.44 7.98
C LYS A 240 0.86 1.31 7.25
N ASN A 241 1.06 1.19 5.96
CA ASN A 241 0.44 0.10 5.20
C ASN A 241 1.51 -0.92 4.77
N GLY A 242 2.14 -1.56 5.75
CA GLY A 242 3.14 -2.60 5.53
C GLY A 242 2.60 -4.01 5.75
N ALA A 243 3.45 -5.03 5.68
CA ALA A 243 3.06 -6.44 5.82
C ALA A 243 2.36 -6.76 7.15
N GLY A 244 2.65 -6.01 8.23
CA GLY A 244 2.00 -6.18 9.54
C GLY A 244 0.54 -5.74 9.54
N GLU A 245 0.25 -4.62 8.91
CA GLU A 245 -1.10 -4.05 8.81
C GLU A 245 -1.97 -4.79 7.80
N VAL A 246 -1.34 -5.33 6.75
CA VAL A 246 -2.01 -6.15 5.74
C VAL A 246 -2.55 -7.46 6.33
N ALA A 247 -1.96 -7.98 7.39
CA ALA A 247 -2.43 -9.21 8.05
C ALA A 247 -3.91 -9.13 8.48
N GLN A 248 -4.40 -7.97 8.90
CA GLN A 248 -5.81 -7.77 9.23
C GLN A 248 -6.74 -7.86 8.00
N TYR A 249 -6.27 -7.42 6.82
CA TYR A 249 -7.03 -7.55 5.58
C TYR A 249 -7.08 -9.01 5.12
N ILE A 250 -5.96 -9.72 5.23
CA ILE A 250 -5.88 -11.15 4.93
C ILE A 250 -6.81 -11.96 5.83
N ASP A 251 -6.82 -11.67 7.13
CA ASP A 251 -7.68 -12.37 8.09
C ASP A 251 -9.17 -12.17 7.75
N ARG A 252 -9.59 -10.94 7.46
CA ARG A 252 -10.96 -10.64 7.01
C ARG A 252 -11.30 -11.36 5.70
N PHE A 253 -10.39 -11.32 4.75
CA PHE A 253 -10.56 -11.95 3.45
C PHE A 253 -10.68 -13.48 3.55
N THR A 254 -9.78 -14.14 4.31
CA THR A 254 -9.76 -15.60 4.44
C THR A 254 -10.97 -16.13 5.21
N ARG A 255 -11.60 -15.32 6.05
CA ARG A 255 -12.85 -15.65 6.74
C ARG A 255 -14.10 -15.42 5.90
N GLY A 256 -13.96 -15.09 4.61
CA GLY A 256 -15.09 -14.76 3.73
C GLY A 256 -15.82 -13.48 4.14
N GLN A 257 -15.16 -12.64 4.94
CA GLN A 257 -15.65 -11.33 5.34
C GLN A 257 -15.32 -10.29 4.29
N ASP A 258 -15.69 -9.07 4.56
CA ASP A 258 -15.60 -7.92 3.68
C ASP A 258 -14.16 -7.66 3.14
N ILE A 259 -14.01 -7.45 1.83
CA ILE A 259 -12.79 -7.01 1.16
C ILE A 259 -12.68 -5.47 1.08
N THR A 260 -13.52 -4.75 1.82
CA THR A 260 -13.48 -3.28 1.88
C THR A 260 -12.21 -2.80 2.55
N LEU A 261 -11.41 -2.04 1.81
CA LEU A 261 -10.14 -1.48 2.27
C LEU A 261 -10.30 -0.02 2.71
N PHE A 262 -11.15 0.78 2.03
CA PHE A 262 -11.40 2.16 2.44
C PHE A 262 -12.28 2.23 3.69
N GLY A 263 -11.81 2.94 4.72
CA GLY A 263 -12.58 3.19 5.94
C GLY A 263 -13.85 4.00 5.68
N ALA A 264 -14.79 3.94 6.61
CA ALA A 264 -16.10 4.61 6.49
C ALA A 264 -15.96 6.13 6.29
N GLN A 265 -14.98 6.77 6.94
CA GLN A 265 -14.73 8.20 6.82
C GLN A 265 -14.29 8.58 5.39
N CYS A 266 -13.28 7.89 4.83
CA CYS A 266 -12.83 8.14 3.46
C CYS A 266 -13.93 7.91 2.42
N ARG A 267 -14.79 6.90 2.63
CA ARG A 267 -15.97 6.69 1.76
C ARG A 267 -17.01 7.81 1.90
N ALA A 268 -17.19 8.35 3.11
CA ALA A 268 -18.09 9.48 3.34
C ALA A 268 -17.60 10.75 2.66
N ASP A 269 -16.27 10.99 2.62
CA ASP A 269 -15.70 12.15 1.93
C ASP A 269 -16.01 12.14 0.44
N ILE A 270 -15.80 11.00 -0.23
CA ILE A 270 -16.15 10.88 -1.66
C ILE A 270 -17.64 11.00 -1.89
N LYS A 271 -18.48 10.45 -1.00
CA LYS A 271 -19.92 10.58 -1.12
C LYS A 271 -20.42 12.02 -1.01
N ALA A 272 -19.68 12.88 -0.32
CA ALA A 272 -20.01 14.29 -0.13
C ALA A 272 -19.46 15.22 -1.22
N LYS A 273 -18.52 14.74 -2.08
CA LYS A 273 -17.96 15.49 -3.21
C LYS A 273 -18.96 15.62 -4.34
#